data_bc0df1758915e113f152dcf15062cccb
#
_entry.id   bc0df1758915e113f152dcf15062cccb
#
_cell.length_a   1.000
_cell.length_b   1.000
_cell.length_c   1.000
_cell.angle_alpha   90.00
_cell.angle_beta   90.00
_cell.angle_gamma   90.00
#
_symmetry.space_group_name_H-M   'P 1'
#
loop_
_entity.id
_entity.type
_entity.pdbx_description
1 polymer ?
#
loop_
_entity_poly.entity_id
_entity_poly.type
_entity_poly.pdbx_seq_one_letter_code
_entity_poly.pdbx_strand_id
1 'polypeptide(L)'
;ITCFVNGLPLAFIEVKKPNNAEGVVAEQSRTNQKRFPNKSFRRFLNITQLMIFSNNQEYDNANRVPVQGAFYACIGKEKAFFNVFREEDEKFGQKYPYQEISENTEKMILKHRNCVSLKCHPEYATNCKVTTPTNRILTSLLSKERFLFLLRYGFAYVEKTVEKDNGEKIKTLEKHVMRYQQLFASFAIRKKLDEDVKSGIIWHTQGSG
;
A
#
# COMPACT_ATOMS: atom_id res chain seq x y z
N ILE A 1 -2.39 2.95 -11.65
CA ILE A 1 -1.72 4.26 -11.49
C ILE A 1 -0.29 4.00 -11.04
N THR A 2 0.66 4.76 -11.59
CA THR A 2 2.07 4.67 -11.15
C THR A 2 2.53 6.05 -10.71
N CYS A 3 3.15 6.12 -9.54
CA CYS A 3 3.73 7.35 -9.00
C CYS A 3 5.22 7.39 -9.36
N PHE A 4 5.60 8.38 -10.14
CA PHE A 4 6.98 8.62 -10.53
C PHE A 4 7.58 9.77 -9.72
N VAL A 5 8.82 9.59 -9.26
CA VAL A 5 9.64 10.65 -8.68
C VAL A 5 10.97 10.66 -9.42
N ASN A 6 11.28 11.77 -10.07
CA ASN A 6 12.48 11.90 -10.92
C ASN A 6 12.65 10.76 -11.94
N GLY A 7 11.53 10.34 -12.55
CA GLY A 7 11.53 9.25 -13.53
C GLY A 7 11.54 7.83 -12.95
N LEU A 8 11.68 7.66 -11.64
CA LEU A 8 11.64 6.35 -10.98
C LEU A 8 10.20 6.01 -10.56
N PRO A 9 9.66 4.83 -10.96
CA PRO A 9 8.35 4.37 -10.52
C PRO A 9 8.44 3.86 -9.08
N LEU A 10 8.15 4.72 -8.10
CA LEU A 10 8.32 4.37 -6.68
C LEU A 10 7.09 3.68 -6.07
N ALA A 11 5.89 3.98 -6.55
CA ALA A 11 4.69 3.30 -6.10
C ALA A 11 3.79 2.91 -7.29
N PHE A 12 3.17 1.74 -7.18
CA PHE A 12 2.16 1.24 -8.12
C PHE A 12 0.85 1.04 -7.39
N ILE A 13 -0.24 1.58 -7.94
CA ILE A 13 -1.55 1.59 -7.30
C ILE A 13 -2.56 0.90 -8.22
N GLU A 14 -3.19 -0.13 -7.69
CA GLU A 14 -4.29 -0.86 -8.34
C GLU A 14 -5.57 -0.68 -7.52
N VAL A 15 -6.58 -0.05 -8.13
CA VAL A 15 -7.90 0.13 -7.51
C VAL A 15 -8.92 -0.73 -8.24
N LYS A 16 -9.70 -1.48 -7.51
CA LYS A 16 -10.78 -2.33 -8.02
C LYS A 16 -12.14 -1.82 -7.57
N LYS A 17 -13.17 -2.25 -8.29
CA LYS A 17 -14.56 -2.00 -7.90
C LYS A 17 -14.86 -2.64 -6.54
N PRO A 18 -15.70 -2.01 -5.71
CA PRO A 18 -16.05 -2.54 -4.39
C PRO A 18 -16.65 -3.95 -4.41
N ASN A 19 -17.38 -4.30 -5.44
CA ASN A 19 -18.03 -5.62 -5.60
C ASN A 19 -17.12 -6.70 -6.20
N ASN A 20 -15.81 -6.49 -6.22
CA ASN A 20 -14.87 -7.52 -6.65
C ASN A 20 -14.71 -8.59 -5.56
N ALA A 21 -15.39 -9.71 -5.72
CA ALA A 21 -15.44 -10.80 -4.73
C ALA A 21 -14.07 -11.42 -4.39
N GLU A 22 -13.12 -11.38 -5.32
CA GLU A 22 -11.77 -11.94 -5.09
C GLU A 22 -10.79 -10.94 -4.48
N GLY A 23 -11.09 -9.65 -4.55
CA GLY A 23 -10.35 -8.58 -3.90
C GLY A 23 -8.83 -8.67 -4.06
N VAL A 24 -8.11 -8.62 -2.94
CA VAL A 24 -6.65 -8.66 -2.91
C VAL A 24 -6.07 -10.00 -3.34
N VAL A 25 -6.80 -11.11 -3.17
CA VAL A 25 -6.32 -12.45 -3.55
C VAL A 25 -6.10 -12.54 -5.06
N ALA A 26 -7.06 -12.06 -5.86
CA ALA A 26 -6.91 -12.00 -7.31
C ALA A 26 -5.72 -11.14 -7.73
N GLU A 27 -5.48 -10.04 -7.03
CA GLU A 27 -4.35 -9.16 -7.34
C GLU A 27 -3.00 -9.78 -6.98
N GLN A 28 -2.90 -10.49 -5.85
CA GLN A 28 -1.72 -11.28 -5.50
C GLN A 28 -1.44 -12.36 -6.55
N SER A 29 -2.47 -13.12 -6.92
CA SER A 29 -2.39 -14.17 -7.93
C SER A 29 -1.94 -13.61 -9.28
N ARG A 30 -2.55 -12.52 -9.75
CA ARG A 30 -2.15 -11.83 -10.98
C ARG A 30 -0.71 -11.36 -10.95
N THR A 31 -0.27 -10.79 -9.84
CA THR A 31 1.10 -10.30 -9.68
C THR A 31 2.08 -11.47 -9.76
N ASN A 32 1.83 -12.53 -9.02
CA ASN A 32 2.73 -13.68 -8.93
C ASN A 32 2.76 -14.52 -10.22
N GLN A 33 1.60 -14.73 -10.87
CA GLN A 33 1.48 -15.63 -12.02
C GLN A 33 1.68 -14.95 -13.37
N LYS A 34 1.36 -13.65 -13.49
CA LYS A 34 1.39 -12.95 -14.78
C LYS A 34 2.44 -11.85 -14.86
N ARG A 35 2.59 -11.04 -13.79
CA ARG A 35 3.51 -9.89 -13.82
C ARG A 35 4.96 -10.30 -13.60
N PHE A 36 5.24 -11.14 -12.62
CA PHE A 36 6.61 -11.60 -12.36
C PHE A 36 7.23 -12.43 -13.48
N PRO A 37 6.52 -13.40 -14.11
CA PRO A 37 7.06 -14.14 -15.22
C PRO A 37 7.36 -13.28 -16.45
N ASN A 38 6.64 -12.17 -16.63
CA ASN A 38 6.89 -11.24 -17.74
C ASN A 38 8.17 -10.44 -17.50
N LYS A 39 9.21 -10.69 -18.31
CA LYS A 39 10.55 -10.07 -18.16
C LYS A 39 10.51 -8.54 -18.13
N SER A 40 9.72 -7.91 -19.00
CA SER A 40 9.61 -6.46 -19.08
C SER A 40 8.91 -5.88 -17.85
N PHE A 41 7.82 -6.51 -17.42
CA PHE A 41 7.08 -6.07 -16.27
C PHE A 41 7.83 -6.32 -14.95
N ARG A 42 8.58 -7.42 -14.87
CA ARG A 42 9.44 -7.74 -13.72
C ARG A 42 10.48 -6.65 -13.44
N ARG A 43 11.09 -6.06 -14.48
CA ARG A 43 12.01 -4.94 -14.29
C ARG A 43 11.34 -3.75 -13.62
N PHE A 44 10.15 -3.39 -14.10
CA PHE A 44 9.34 -2.35 -13.49
C PHE A 44 9.01 -2.64 -12.02
N LEU A 45 8.55 -3.86 -11.72
CA LEU A 45 8.23 -4.29 -10.36
C LEU A 45 9.45 -4.29 -9.43
N ASN A 46 10.62 -4.66 -9.92
CA ASN A 46 11.85 -4.67 -9.11
C ASN A 46 12.27 -3.24 -8.68
N ILE A 47 12.03 -2.24 -9.53
CA ILE A 47 12.34 -0.84 -9.23
C ILE A 47 11.26 -0.24 -8.30
N THR A 48 9.99 -0.60 -8.51
CA THR A 48 8.87 -0.12 -7.70
C THR A 48 9.05 -0.55 -6.25
N GLN A 49 8.98 0.42 -5.32
CA GLN A 49 9.19 0.14 -3.91
C GLN A 49 7.91 -0.33 -3.22
N LEU A 50 6.79 0.27 -3.55
CA LEU A 50 5.52 0.02 -2.90
C LEU A 50 4.43 -0.31 -3.93
N MET A 51 3.67 -1.35 -3.67
CA MET A 51 2.46 -1.68 -4.40
C MET A 51 1.26 -1.51 -3.47
N ILE A 52 0.27 -0.74 -3.90
CA ILE A 52 -0.97 -0.51 -3.17
C ILE A 52 -2.11 -1.15 -3.94
N PHE A 53 -2.97 -1.83 -3.20
CA PHE A 53 -4.23 -2.36 -3.70
C PHE A 53 -5.37 -1.88 -2.82
N SER A 54 -6.49 -1.47 -3.43
CA SER A 54 -7.73 -1.21 -2.71
C SER A 54 -8.94 -1.54 -3.56
N ASN A 55 -9.96 -2.12 -2.95
CA ASN A 55 -11.29 -2.26 -3.53
C ASN A 55 -12.32 -1.31 -2.89
N ASN A 56 -11.84 -0.33 -2.15
CA ASN A 56 -12.62 0.72 -1.49
C ASN A 56 -13.67 0.22 -0.49
N GLN A 57 -13.52 -1.01 0.00
CA GLN A 57 -14.32 -1.56 1.08
C GLN A 57 -13.58 -1.44 2.41
N GLU A 58 -14.29 -1.43 3.52
CA GLU A 58 -13.65 -1.54 4.83
C GLU A 58 -13.04 -2.92 5.02
N TYR A 59 -11.94 -2.96 5.76
CA TYR A 59 -11.30 -4.22 6.10
C TYR A 59 -12.23 -5.06 6.98
N ASP A 60 -12.49 -6.27 6.51
CA ASP A 60 -13.24 -7.28 7.25
C ASP A 60 -12.33 -8.48 7.55
N ASN A 61 -12.17 -8.80 8.82
CA ASN A 61 -11.39 -9.94 9.30
C ASN A 61 -12.28 -11.17 9.63
N ALA A 62 -13.56 -11.13 9.31
CA ALA A 62 -14.48 -12.24 9.57
C ALA A 62 -14.12 -13.49 8.76
N ASN A 63 -13.49 -13.31 7.60
CA ASN A 63 -12.97 -14.38 6.76
C ASN A 63 -11.50 -14.67 7.07
N ARG A 64 -11.10 -15.95 6.96
CA ARG A 64 -9.69 -16.38 7.16
C ARG A 64 -8.71 -15.70 6.20
N VAL A 65 -9.19 -15.30 5.02
CA VAL A 65 -8.43 -14.56 4.03
C VAL A 65 -9.16 -13.24 3.77
N PRO A 66 -8.70 -12.12 4.32
CA PRO A 66 -9.32 -10.83 4.08
C PRO A 66 -9.18 -10.44 2.60
N VAL A 67 -10.31 -10.12 1.99
CA VAL A 67 -10.37 -9.74 0.55
C VAL A 67 -10.76 -8.28 0.36
N GLN A 68 -11.17 -7.62 1.43
CA GLN A 68 -11.67 -6.24 1.42
C GLN A 68 -10.71 -5.30 2.14
N GLY A 69 -10.67 -4.07 1.69
CA GLY A 69 -9.92 -3.00 2.34
C GLY A 69 -8.84 -2.39 1.46
N ALA A 70 -7.93 -1.70 2.13
CA ALA A 70 -6.72 -1.14 1.55
C ALA A 70 -5.51 -1.96 2.00
N PHE A 71 -4.67 -2.34 1.06
CA PHE A 71 -3.52 -3.21 1.27
C PHE A 71 -2.29 -2.63 0.60
N TYR A 72 -1.13 -3.02 1.10
CA TYR A 72 0.14 -2.68 0.48
C TYR A 72 1.14 -3.83 0.58
N ALA A 73 2.07 -3.83 -0.33
CA ALA A 73 3.15 -4.81 -0.39
C ALA A 73 4.42 -4.15 -0.94
N CYS A 74 5.55 -4.73 -0.63
CA CYS A 74 6.71 -4.57 -1.49
C CYS A 74 6.82 -5.78 -2.41
N ILE A 75 7.46 -5.57 -3.55
CA ILE A 75 7.57 -6.60 -4.57
C ILE A 75 8.96 -7.19 -4.47
N GLY A 76 9.06 -8.30 -3.75
CA GLY A 76 10.26 -9.11 -3.67
C GLY A 76 10.47 -9.95 -4.94
N LYS A 77 11.54 -10.75 -4.96
CA LYS A 77 12.00 -11.46 -6.16
C LYS A 77 11.00 -12.47 -6.72
N GLU A 78 10.11 -13.04 -5.91
CA GLU A 78 9.28 -14.17 -6.34
C GLU A 78 7.79 -14.07 -5.98
N LYS A 79 7.43 -13.38 -4.91
CA LYS A 79 6.04 -13.25 -4.47
C LYS A 79 5.75 -11.90 -3.83
N ALA A 80 4.57 -11.36 -4.13
CA ALA A 80 4.01 -10.23 -3.42
C ALA A 80 2.99 -10.73 -2.39
N PHE A 81 3.16 -10.32 -1.14
CA PHE A 81 2.19 -10.55 -0.05
C PHE A 81 1.64 -9.20 0.38
N PHE A 82 0.33 -9.03 0.26
CA PHE A 82 -0.34 -7.80 0.66
C PHE A 82 -0.64 -7.82 2.15
N ASN A 83 -0.23 -6.78 2.84
CA ASN A 83 -0.59 -6.50 4.22
C ASN A 83 -1.71 -5.47 4.25
N VAL A 84 -2.68 -5.64 5.17
CA VAL A 84 -3.72 -4.64 5.37
C VAL A 84 -3.10 -3.34 5.87
N PHE A 85 -3.66 -2.22 5.42
CA PHE A 85 -3.34 -0.91 5.96
C PHE A 85 -4.49 -0.41 6.84
N ARG A 86 -4.15 0.04 8.05
CA ARG A 86 -5.04 0.81 8.92
C ARG A 86 -4.35 2.10 9.29
N GLU A 87 -5.10 3.20 9.28
CA GLU A 87 -4.65 4.47 9.81
C GLU A 87 -4.79 4.45 11.33
N GLU A 88 -3.69 4.68 12.06
CA GLU A 88 -3.67 4.69 13.52
C GLU A 88 -3.49 6.10 14.10
N ASP A 89 -3.25 7.09 13.25
CA ASP A 89 -3.19 8.48 13.69
C ASP A 89 -4.59 9.11 13.58
N GLU A 90 -5.27 9.29 14.70
CA GLU A 90 -6.60 9.90 14.76
C GLU A 90 -6.63 11.33 14.17
N LYS A 91 -5.48 12.00 14.15
CA LYS A 91 -5.33 13.36 13.61
C LYS A 91 -4.83 13.37 12.17
N PHE A 92 -4.80 12.21 11.48
CA PHE A 92 -4.23 12.14 10.13
C PHE A 92 -4.89 13.11 9.15
N GLY A 93 -6.20 13.30 9.22
CA GLY A 93 -6.95 14.20 8.35
C GLY A 93 -6.59 15.68 8.54
N GLN A 94 -6.08 16.05 9.73
CA GLN A 94 -5.56 17.40 10.00
C GLN A 94 -4.13 17.56 9.47
N LYS A 95 -3.31 16.52 9.61
CA LYS A 95 -1.90 16.53 9.17
C LYS A 95 -1.75 16.36 7.66
N TYR A 96 -2.62 15.55 7.05
CA TYR A 96 -2.57 15.20 5.65
C TYR A 96 -3.91 15.52 5.00
N PRO A 97 -4.23 16.81 4.81
CA PRO A 97 -5.51 17.23 4.25
C PRO A 97 -5.65 16.71 2.83
N TYR A 98 -6.81 16.17 2.54
CA TYR A 98 -7.19 15.80 1.19
C TYR A 98 -7.31 17.06 0.34
N GLN A 99 -6.62 17.09 -0.77
CA GLN A 99 -6.72 18.19 -1.72
C GLN A 99 -7.75 17.86 -2.78
N GLU A 100 -8.85 18.61 -2.78
CA GLU A 100 -9.84 18.51 -3.83
C GLU A 100 -9.27 19.03 -5.16
N ILE A 101 -9.57 18.32 -6.24
CA ILE A 101 -9.24 18.79 -7.58
C ILE A 101 -10.26 19.85 -8.01
N SER A 102 -9.83 20.83 -8.82
CA SER A 102 -10.75 21.83 -9.38
C SER A 102 -11.81 21.16 -10.28
N GLU A 103 -12.98 21.76 -10.34
CA GLU A 103 -14.06 21.27 -11.20
C GLU A 103 -13.66 21.12 -12.67
N ASN A 104 -12.83 22.03 -13.18
CA ASN A 104 -12.31 21.95 -14.54
C ASN A 104 -11.40 20.74 -14.73
N THR A 105 -10.52 20.44 -13.77
CA THR A 105 -9.65 19.26 -13.79
C THR A 105 -10.48 17.98 -13.74
N GLU A 106 -11.48 17.94 -12.87
CA GLU A 106 -12.41 16.80 -12.77
C GLU A 106 -13.13 16.54 -14.10
N LYS A 107 -13.73 17.60 -14.68
CA LYS A 107 -14.40 17.52 -16.00
C LYS A 107 -13.46 17.02 -17.09
N MET A 108 -12.23 17.52 -17.12
CA MET A 108 -11.22 17.09 -18.08
C MET A 108 -10.88 15.62 -17.95
N ILE A 109 -10.67 15.11 -16.72
CA ILE A 109 -10.38 13.70 -16.43
C ILE A 109 -11.56 12.82 -16.86
N LEU A 110 -12.77 13.16 -16.46
CA LEU A 110 -13.98 12.39 -16.77
C LEU A 110 -14.23 12.35 -18.29
N LYS A 111 -14.04 13.46 -18.99
CA LYS A 111 -14.16 13.54 -20.46
C LYS A 111 -13.10 12.66 -21.13
N HIS A 112 -11.84 12.75 -20.72
CA HIS A 112 -10.75 11.94 -21.27
C HIS A 112 -10.98 10.44 -21.09
N ARG A 113 -11.70 10.05 -20.05
CA ARG A 113 -12.04 8.65 -19.75
C ARG A 113 -13.41 8.21 -20.27
N ASN A 114 -14.14 9.08 -20.98
CA ASN A 114 -15.51 8.85 -21.41
C ASN A 114 -16.46 8.47 -20.25
N CYS A 115 -16.28 9.09 -19.09
CA CYS A 115 -16.97 8.75 -17.84
C CYS A 115 -17.77 9.93 -17.27
N VAL A 116 -18.12 10.92 -18.05
CA VAL A 116 -18.82 12.15 -17.59
C VAL A 116 -20.14 11.83 -16.90
N SER A 117 -20.88 10.84 -17.40
CA SER A 117 -22.15 10.39 -16.79
C SER A 117 -22.00 9.84 -15.37
N LEU A 118 -20.80 9.34 -15.01
CA LEU A 118 -20.56 8.81 -13.65
C LEU A 118 -20.68 9.88 -12.58
N LYS A 119 -20.48 11.17 -12.91
CA LYS A 119 -20.59 12.25 -11.93
C LYS A 119 -21.97 12.32 -11.28
N CYS A 120 -23.01 11.87 -11.98
CA CYS A 120 -24.39 11.86 -11.49
C CYS A 120 -24.73 10.64 -10.64
N HIS A 121 -23.82 9.64 -10.52
CA HIS A 121 -24.07 8.44 -9.74
C HIS A 121 -23.75 8.66 -8.27
N PRO A 122 -24.58 8.16 -7.34
CA PRO A 122 -24.34 8.28 -5.89
C PRO A 122 -23.01 7.68 -5.46
N GLU A 123 -22.59 6.58 -6.10
CA GLU A 123 -21.31 5.92 -5.83
C GLU A 123 -20.12 6.83 -6.13
N TYR A 124 -20.20 7.70 -7.13
CA TYR A 124 -19.14 8.66 -7.44
C TYR A 124 -18.90 9.59 -6.26
N ALA A 125 -19.94 10.21 -5.74
CA ALA A 125 -19.85 11.08 -4.57
C ALA A 125 -19.32 10.34 -3.33
N THR A 126 -19.75 9.08 -3.13
CA THR A 126 -19.27 8.25 -2.02
C THR A 126 -17.79 7.94 -2.15
N ASN A 127 -17.32 7.57 -3.35
CA ASN A 127 -15.94 7.25 -3.60
C ASN A 127 -14.99 8.46 -3.52
N CYS A 128 -15.52 9.67 -3.67
CA CYS A 128 -14.75 10.91 -3.51
C CYS A 128 -14.56 11.31 -2.03
N LYS A 129 -15.23 10.66 -1.06
CA LYS A 129 -15.06 10.99 0.35
C LYS A 129 -13.67 10.63 0.83
N VAL A 130 -13.04 11.55 1.57
CA VAL A 130 -11.68 11.39 2.13
C VAL A 130 -11.56 10.21 3.08
N THR A 131 -12.66 9.83 3.72
CA THR A 131 -12.71 8.75 4.72
C THR A 131 -12.80 7.35 4.13
N THR A 132 -12.90 7.21 2.81
CA THR A 132 -12.94 5.88 2.17
C THR A 132 -11.58 5.18 2.30
N PRO A 133 -11.56 3.84 2.35
CA PRO A 133 -10.31 3.08 2.50
C PRO A 133 -9.25 3.43 1.47
N THR A 134 -9.63 3.60 0.21
CA THR A 134 -8.71 4.01 -0.86
C THR A 134 -8.12 5.39 -0.58
N ASN A 135 -8.94 6.39 -0.27
CA ASN A 135 -8.46 7.73 -0.02
C ASN A 135 -7.61 7.80 1.27
N ARG A 136 -7.97 7.06 2.30
CA ARG A 136 -7.16 6.98 3.52
C ARG A 136 -5.75 6.47 3.26
N ILE A 137 -5.58 5.34 2.55
CA ILE A 137 -4.24 4.83 2.27
C ILE A 137 -3.45 5.76 1.36
N LEU A 138 -4.09 6.36 0.34
CA LEU A 138 -3.40 7.24 -0.60
C LEU A 138 -2.98 8.57 0.05
N THR A 139 -3.82 9.18 0.89
CA THR A 139 -3.50 10.44 1.57
C THR A 139 -2.55 10.23 2.73
N SER A 140 -2.67 9.13 3.46
CA SER A 140 -1.85 8.82 4.63
C SER A 140 -0.50 8.21 4.25
N LEU A 141 -0.51 7.01 3.67
CA LEU A 141 0.73 6.25 3.41
C LEU A 141 1.60 6.90 2.34
N LEU A 142 0.99 7.52 1.33
CA LEU A 142 1.69 8.24 0.27
C LEU A 142 1.89 9.73 0.58
N SER A 143 1.55 10.21 1.77
CA SER A 143 1.98 11.54 2.19
C SER A 143 3.51 11.65 2.09
N LYS A 144 4.02 12.80 1.68
CA LYS A 144 5.46 12.99 1.43
C LYS A 144 6.31 12.53 2.62
N GLU A 145 5.93 12.91 3.84
CA GLU A 145 6.67 12.57 5.05
C GLU A 145 6.71 11.06 5.29
N ARG A 146 5.54 10.39 5.26
CA ARG A 146 5.44 8.97 5.56
C ARG A 146 6.06 8.11 4.46
N PHE A 147 5.86 8.50 3.21
CA PHE A 147 6.44 7.75 2.09
C PHE A 147 7.97 7.86 2.08
N LEU A 148 8.52 9.06 2.35
CA LEU A 148 9.98 9.22 2.51
C LEU A 148 10.52 8.44 3.71
N PHE A 149 9.77 8.39 4.82
CA PHE A 149 10.13 7.56 5.96
C PHE A 149 10.17 6.07 5.58
N LEU A 150 9.16 5.58 4.89
CA LEU A 150 9.15 4.19 4.39
C LEU A 150 10.33 3.92 3.47
N LEU A 151 10.61 4.80 2.50
CA LEU A 151 11.72 4.62 1.57
C LEU A 151 13.07 4.55 2.29
N ARG A 152 13.21 5.28 3.39
CA ARG A 152 14.48 5.34 4.14
C ARG A 152 14.61 4.24 5.19
N TYR A 153 13.54 3.87 5.86
CA TYR A 153 13.57 3.02 7.05
C TYR A 153 12.61 1.83 7.01
N GLY A 154 11.61 1.89 6.14
CA GLY A 154 10.50 0.92 6.13
C GLY A 154 10.72 -0.28 5.24
N PHE A 155 11.78 -0.31 4.44
CA PHE A 155 12.12 -1.45 3.59
C PHE A 155 13.38 -2.13 4.07
N ALA A 156 13.37 -3.45 4.10
CA ALA A 156 14.52 -4.27 4.37
C ALA A 156 14.78 -5.24 3.22
N TYR A 157 16.03 -5.39 2.82
CA TYR A 157 16.48 -6.39 1.88
C TYR A 157 17.12 -7.53 2.65
N VAL A 158 16.49 -8.70 2.61
CA VAL A 158 16.88 -9.87 3.40
C VAL A 158 17.42 -10.95 2.46
N GLU A 159 18.68 -11.32 2.64
CA GLU A 159 19.26 -12.48 1.97
C GLU A 159 18.83 -13.74 2.73
N LYS A 160 18.15 -14.66 2.04
CA LYS A 160 17.81 -15.97 2.54
C LYS A 160 18.55 -17.05 1.76
N THR A 161 19.03 -18.05 2.49
CA THR A 161 19.55 -19.26 1.88
C THR A 161 18.47 -20.34 2.01
N VAL A 162 17.99 -20.81 0.86
CA VAL A 162 17.02 -21.92 0.80
C VAL A 162 17.77 -23.16 0.30
N GLU A 163 17.71 -24.23 1.05
CA GLU A 163 18.22 -25.53 0.65
C GLU A 163 17.12 -26.29 -0.11
N LYS A 164 17.41 -26.71 -1.32
CA LYS A 164 16.51 -27.54 -2.12
C LYS A 164 16.59 -28.99 -1.67
N ASP A 165 15.61 -29.79 -2.07
CA ASP A 165 15.55 -31.23 -1.78
C ASP A 165 16.80 -32.02 -2.31
N ASN A 166 17.50 -31.47 -3.28
CA ASN A 166 18.73 -32.02 -3.82
C ASN A 166 20.01 -31.56 -3.09
N GLY A 167 19.87 -30.83 -1.98
CA GLY A 167 20.99 -30.28 -1.21
C GLY A 167 21.61 -29.00 -1.76
N GLU A 168 21.13 -28.50 -2.91
CA GLU A 168 21.63 -27.25 -3.48
C GLU A 168 21.15 -26.04 -2.67
N LYS A 169 22.07 -25.18 -2.27
CA LYS A 169 21.79 -23.93 -1.55
C LYS A 169 21.62 -22.75 -2.50
N ILE A 170 20.41 -22.20 -2.55
CA ILE A 170 20.14 -21.02 -3.36
C ILE A 170 20.02 -19.80 -2.44
N LYS A 171 20.75 -18.75 -2.76
CA LYS A 171 20.60 -17.46 -2.12
C LYS A 171 19.51 -16.65 -2.83
N THR A 172 18.51 -16.22 -2.10
CA THR A 172 17.43 -15.35 -2.59
C THR A 172 17.46 -14.03 -1.83
N LEU A 173 17.24 -12.93 -2.54
CA LEU A 173 17.11 -11.62 -1.94
C LEU A 173 15.62 -11.25 -1.91
N GLU A 174 15.08 -11.11 -0.72
CA GLU A 174 13.69 -10.70 -0.50
C GLU A 174 13.62 -9.24 -0.08
N LYS A 175 12.63 -8.53 -0.57
CA LYS A 175 12.30 -7.17 -0.12
C LYS A 175 11.11 -7.24 0.82
N HIS A 176 11.27 -6.73 2.02
CA HIS A 176 10.23 -6.65 3.03
C HIS A 176 9.83 -5.20 3.28
N VAL A 177 8.57 -4.97 3.60
CA VAL A 177 8.05 -3.65 4.01
C VAL A 177 7.45 -3.76 5.41
N MET A 178 7.63 -2.72 6.21
CA MET A 178 7.01 -2.62 7.53
C MET A 178 5.50 -2.82 7.44
N ARG A 179 4.93 -3.59 8.37
CA ARG A 179 3.48 -3.62 8.60
C ARG A 179 3.03 -2.30 9.18
N TYR A 180 1.75 -1.95 9.04
CA TYR A 180 1.24 -0.68 9.56
C TYR A 180 1.47 -0.51 11.06
N GLN A 181 1.32 -1.59 11.86
CA GLN A 181 1.59 -1.56 13.30
C GLN A 181 3.04 -1.15 13.59
N GLN A 182 3.99 -1.73 12.87
CA GLN A 182 5.42 -1.41 13.02
C GLN A 182 5.71 0.04 12.59
N LEU A 183 5.07 0.50 11.52
CA LEU A 183 5.20 1.87 11.03
C LEU A 183 4.73 2.88 12.08
N PHE A 184 3.52 2.69 12.63
CA PHE A 184 2.98 3.61 13.64
C PHE A 184 3.71 3.51 14.98
N ALA A 185 4.19 2.34 15.38
CA ALA A 185 5.08 2.20 16.53
C ALA A 185 6.37 2.99 16.33
N SER A 186 6.97 2.92 15.15
CA SER A 186 8.19 3.68 14.83
C SER A 186 7.95 5.19 14.90
N PHE A 187 6.80 5.67 14.45
CA PHE A 187 6.42 7.09 14.60
C PHE A 187 6.21 7.48 16.05
N ALA A 188 5.55 6.63 16.85
CA ALA A 188 5.34 6.89 18.25
C ALA A 188 6.66 6.93 19.04
N ILE A 189 7.58 6.00 18.76
CA ILE A 189 8.92 5.97 19.35
C ILE A 189 9.69 7.26 19.00
N ARG A 190 9.74 7.60 17.70
CA ARG A 190 10.41 8.81 17.24
C ARG A 190 9.88 10.05 17.95
N LYS A 191 8.55 10.19 18.02
CA LYS A 191 7.92 11.30 18.74
C LYS A 191 8.36 11.36 20.22
N LYS A 192 8.43 10.21 20.90
CA LYS A 192 8.86 10.17 22.31
C LYS A 192 10.33 10.53 22.47
N LEU A 193 11.18 10.11 21.56
CA LEU A 193 12.59 10.50 21.54
C LEU A 193 12.75 12.01 21.29
N ASP A 194 11.97 12.60 20.40
CA ASP A 194 11.94 14.03 20.13
C ASP A 194 11.44 14.84 21.36
N GLU A 195 10.63 14.23 22.23
CA GLU A 195 10.16 14.75 23.51
C GLU A 195 11.17 14.49 24.68
N ASP A 196 12.39 14.03 24.39
CA ASP A 196 13.46 13.65 25.35
C ASP A 196 13.07 12.52 26.33
N VAL A 197 12.11 11.67 25.95
CA VAL A 197 11.74 10.48 26.71
C VAL A 197 12.75 9.37 26.43
N LYS A 198 13.54 8.97 27.43
CA LYS A 198 14.68 8.03 27.27
C LYS A 198 14.33 6.56 27.45
N SER A 199 13.16 6.25 27.99
CA SER A 199 12.71 4.88 28.22
C SER A 199 11.20 4.75 28.02
N GLY A 200 10.74 3.58 27.60
CA GLY A 200 9.33 3.30 27.39
C GLY A 200 9.07 1.83 27.11
N ILE A 201 7.82 1.47 27.05
CA ILE A 201 7.36 0.12 26.71
C ILE A 201 6.57 0.21 25.42
N ILE A 202 6.91 -0.64 24.46
CA ILE A 202 6.14 -0.83 23.24
C ILE A 202 5.21 -2.01 23.46
N TRP A 203 3.91 -1.73 23.46
CA TRP A 203 2.90 -2.76 23.63
C TRP A 203 2.17 -3.01 22.31
N HIS A 204 2.34 -4.19 21.76
CA HIS A 204 1.66 -4.62 20.54
C HIS A 204 0.81 -5.86 20.80
N THR A 205 -0.23 -6.04 20.00
CA THR A 205 -0.99 -7.30 19.96
C THR A 205 -0.11 -8.42 19.43
N GLN A 206 -0.33 -9.62 19.94
CA GLN A 206 0.38 -10.83 19.47
C GLN A 206 0.21 -10.97 17.94
N GLY A 207 1.30 -11.27 17.24
CA GLY A 207 1.30 -11.43 15.79
C GLY A 207 1.44 -10.13 14.97
N SER A 208 1.61 -8.97 15.61
CA SER A 208 1.84 -7.72 14.90
C SER A 208 3.27 -7.55 14.34
N GLY A 209 4.18 -8.43 14.68
CA GLY A 209 5.58 -8.43 14.22
C GLY A 209 6.57 -8.20 15.33
#